data_dee6b34fffdd100ab650ed52e39ecb7b
#
_entry.id   dee6b34fffdd100ab650ed52e39ecb7b
#
_cell.length_a   1.000
_cell.length_b   1.000
_cell.length_c   1.000
_cell.angle_alpha   90.00
_cell.angle_beta   90.00
_cell.angle_gamma   90.00
#
_symmetry.space_group_name_H-M   'P 1'
#
loop_
_entity.id
_entity.type
_entity.pdbx_description
1 polymer ?
#
loop_
_entity_poly.entity_id
_entity_poly.type
_entity_poly.pdbx_seq_one_letter_code
_entity_poly.pdbx_strand_id
1 'polypeptide(L)'
;GKEGSKDFRDLVKTISLMERRHELKFEDDGSLRLAQKKAPAITLKGIFHAHKNGFGFVSLEGEEEDLFVGRNDVNHAIDGDTVEIVITKVADRNKGTAAEAKIIDVLEHSIKTVVGQIVLDEEKPKYAGYIRSKNQKISQLIYVKKPAIQLEGTEILKVEIDQYPSRKHNYFVATVRDVVGHATDPGIDVLEVLESMDIVSEFPEEQNHLISMHRLALEL
;
A
#
# COMPACT_ATOMS: atom_id res chain seq x y z
N GLY A 1 -53.56 38.15 6.57
CA GLY A 1 -52.91 37.46 7.66
C GLY A 1 -52.93 35.92 7.57
N LYS A 2 -53.71 35.28 6.65
CA LYS A 2 -53.73 33.79 6.55
C LYS A 2 -52.76 33.19 5.52
N GLU A 3 -52.33 33.94 4.52
CA GLU A 3 -51.41 33.46 3.49
C GLU A 3 -50.01 33.28 4.03
N GLY A 4 -49.43 34.19 4.78
CA GLY A 4 -48.10 34.08 5.35
C GLY A 4 -47.91 32.92 6.34
N SER A 5 -49.01 32.41 6.95
CA SER A 5 -48.98 31.24 7.86
C SER A 5 -48.87 29.90 7.11
N LYS A 6 -49.31 29.83 5.85
CA LYS A 6 -49.22 28.64 5.02
C LYS A 6 -47.80 28.52 4.42
N ASP A 7 -47.34 29.63 3.88
CA ASP A 7 -45.97 29.70 3.28
C ASP A 7 -44.88 29.42 4.32
N PHE A 8 -45.04 29.91 5.54
CA PHE A 8 -44.12 29.62 6.62
C PHE A 8 -44.12 28.15 7.02
N ARG A 9 -45.29 27.48 7.07
CA ARG A 9 -45.37 26.05 7.36
C ARG A 9 -44.78 25.20 6.25
N ASP A 10 -44.96 25.60 5.00
CA ASP A 10 -44.37 24.89 3.86
C ASP A 10 -42.89 25.09 3.79
N LEU A 11 -42.37 26.27 4.14
CA LEU A 11 -40.94 26.53 4.29
C LEU A 11 -40.32 25.65 5.37
N VAL A 12 -40.89 25.58 6.57
CA VAL A 12 -40.37 24.74 7.67
C VAL A 12 -40.37 23.26 7.29
N LYS A 13 -41.44 22.77 6.61
CA LYS A 13 -41.47 21.39 6.11
C LYS A 13 -40.36 21.12 5.09
N THR A 14 -40.14 22.05 4.19
CA THR A 14 -39.09 21.92 3.15
C THR A 14 -37.72 21.88 3.80
N ILE A 15 -37.41 22.77 4.74
CA ILE A 15 -36.18 22.79 5.50
C ILE A 15 -35.96 21.46 6.24
N SER A 16 -37.00 20.95 6.94
CA SER A 16 -36.93 19.68 7.67
C SER A 16 -36.69 18.46 6.73
N LEU A 17 -37.28 18.50 5.53
CA LEU A 17 -37.03 17.47 4.50
C LEU A 17 -35.59 17.52 3.96
N MET A 18 -35.07 18.73 3.71
CA MET A 18 -33.69 18.93 3.24
C MET A 18 -32.67 18.55 4.30
N GLU A 19 -32.97 18.79 5.59
CA GLU A 19 -32.13 18.35 6.71
C GLU A 19 -32.10 16.82 6.82
N ARG A 20 -33.24 16.12 6.74
CA ARG A 20 -33.32 14.64 6.72
C ARG A 20 -32.58 14.01 5.54
N ARG A 21 -32.47 14.72 4.42
CA ARG A 21 -31.74 14.31 3.23
C ARG A 21 -30.27 14.71 3.29
N HIS A 22 -29.81 15.31 4.41
CA HIS A 22 -28.46 15.87 4.56
C HIS A 22 -28.10 16.89 3.46
N GLU A 23 -29.09 17.60 2.94
CA GLU A 23 -28.92 18.68 1.96
C GLU A 23 -28.70 20.04 2.62
N LEU A 24 -29.08 20.18 3.90
CA LEU A 24 -28.85 21.35 4.76
C LEU A 24 -28.19 20.95 6.07
N LYS A 25 -27.37 21.84 6.60
CA LYS A 25 -26.78 21.74 7.94
C LYS A 25 -27.06 23.03 8.70
N PHE A 26 -27.52 22.92 9.95
CA PHE A 26 -27.55 24.02 10.88
C PHE A 26 -26.17 24.23 11.49
N GLU A 27 -25.66 25.44 11.46
CA GLU A 27 -24.46 25.82 12.16
C GLU A 27 -24.82 26.31 13.58
N ASP A 28 -23.84 26.33 14.49
CA ASP A 28 -24.04 26.68 15.90
C ASP A 28 -24.50 28.14 16.09
N ASP A 29 -24.30 28.99 15.09
CA ASP A 29 -24.77 30.38 15.06
C ASP A 29 -26.23 30.53 14.60
N GLY A 30 -26.92 29.41 14.33
CA GLY A 30 -28.30 29.37 13.84
C GLY A 30 -28.47 29.62 12.34
N SER A 31 -27.34 29.75 11.59
CA SER A 31 -27.38 29.87 10.14
C SER A 31 -27.61 28.52 9.45
N LEU A 32 -28.25 28.55 8.28
CA LEU A 32 -28.47 27.40 7.41
C LEU A 32 -27.45 27.43 6.30
N ARG A 33 -26.67 26.34 6.15
CA ARG A 33 -25.85 26.12 4.98
C ARG A 33 -26.35 24.95 4.17
N LEU A 34 -26.36 25.12 2.85
CA LEU A 34 -26.51 23.99 1.95
C LEU A 34 -25.32 23.04 2.19
N ALA A 35 -25.63 21.79 2.55
CA ALA A 35 -24.61 20.77 2.55
C ALA A 35 -24.13 20.67 1.10
N GLN A 36 -22.89 21.10 0.86
CA GLN A 36 -22.27 20.85 -0.44
C GLN A 36 -22.28 19.34 -0.62
N LYS A 37 -23.17 18.80 -1.46
CA LYS A 37 -22.95 17.50 -2.06
C LYS A 37 -21.57 17.63 -2.73
N LYS A 38 -20.51 17.10 -2.11
CA LYS A 38 -19.28 16.84 -2.85
C LYS A 38 -19.76 16.06 -4.06
N ALA A 39 -19.68 16.66 -5.24
CA ALA A 39 -19.81 15.90 -6.47
C ALA A 39 -18.96 14.63 -6.28
N PRO A 40 -19.42 13.45 -6.71
CA PRO A 40 -18.61 12.25 -6.59
C PRO A 40 -17.25 12.61 -7.15
N ALA A 41 -16.22 12.60 -6.29
CA ALA A 41 -14.86 12.92 -6.73
C ALA A 41 -14.57 11.92 -7.84
N ILE A 42 -14.23 12.41 -9.02
CA ILE A 42 -13.80 11.53 -10.10
C ILE A 42 -12.53 10.86 -9.61
N THR A 43 -12.60 9.55 -9.40
CA THR A 43 -11.45 8.76 -9.02
C THR A 43 -10.74 8.29 -10.29
N LEU A 44 -9.42 8.25 -10.24
CA LEU A 44 -8.55 7.81 -11.32
C LEU A 44 -7.69 6.66 -10.82
N LYS A 45 -7.31 5.77 -11.72
CA LYS A 45 -6.42 4.65 -11.44
C LYS A 45 -5.04 4.95 -12.01
N GLY A 46 -3.98 4.69 -11.23
CA GLY A 46 -2.61 4.90 -11.69
C GLY A 46 -1.61 4.03 -10.93
N ILE A 47 -0.34 4.13 -11.30
CA ILE A 47 0.78 3.46 -10.65
C ILE A 47 1.50 4.48 -9.77
N PHE A 48 1.69 4.12 -8.50
CA PHE A 48 2.38 4.97 -7.53
C PHE A 48 3.89 4.73 -7.57
N HIS A 49 4.67 5.80 -7.66
CA HIS A 49 6.12 5.83 -7.61
C HIS A 49 6.57 6.53 -6.35
N ALA A 50 7.07 5.76 -5.38
CA ALA A 50 7.49 6.29 -4.09
C ALA A 50 8.84 6.98 -4.18
N HIS A 51 8.98 8.13 -3.51
CA HIS A 51 10.25 8.80 -3.31
C HIS A 51 10.77 8.57 -1.89
N LYS A 52 12.10 8.42 -1.74
CA LYS A 52 12.77 8.18 -0.44
C LYS A 52 12.42 9.18 0.67
N ASN A 53 11.97 10.37 0.30
CA ASN A 53 11.54 11.41 1.24
C ASN A 53 10.08 11.28 1.69
N GLY A 54 9.37 10.19 1.32
CA GLY A 54 8.02 9.88 1.78
C GLY A 54 6.89 10.54 0.99
N PHE A 55 7.16 11.32 -0.03
CA PHE A 55 6.20 11.72 -1.07
C PHE A 55 6.33 10.80 -2.28
N GLY A 56 5.53 10.98 -3.30
CA GLY A 56 5.66 10.23 -4.55
C GLY A 56 4.91 10.87 -5.70
N PHE A 57 4.78 10.11 -6.76
CA PHE A 57 4.10 10.51 -7.98
C PHE A 57 3.18 9.38 -8.44
N VAL A 58 2.10 9.72 -9.13
CA VAL A 58 1.21 8.73 -9.74
C VAL A 58 1.19 8.97 -11.23
N SER A 59 1.61 7.95 -11.99
CA SER A 59 1.50 7.90 -13.43
C SER A 59 0.13 7.36 -13.83
N LEU A 60 -0.57 8.09 -14.69
CA LEU A 60 -1.84 7.66 -15.27
C LEU A 60 -1.62 7.11 -16.67
N GLU A 61 -2.40 6.10 -17.04
CA GLU A 61 -2.35 5.54 -18.39
C GLU A 61 -2.76 6.57 -19.44
N GLY A 62 -1.88 6.82 -20.43
CA GLY A 62 -2.12 7.77 -21.51
C GLY A 62 -1.83 9.23 -21.19
N GLU A 63 -1.38 9.55 -19.98
CA GLU A 63 -0.95 10.90 -19.61
C GLU A 63 0.58 11.00 -19.59
N GLU A 64 1.13 12.13 -20.03
CA GLU A 64 2.58 12.35 -20.04
C GLU A 64 3.11 12.92 -18.70
N GLU A 65 2.25 13.58 -17.94
CA GLU A 65 2.63 14.25 -16.68
C GLU A 65 2.15 13.45 -15.48
N ASP A 66 3.07 13.13 -14.57
CA ASP A 66 2.77 12.48 -13.30
C ASP A 66 2.10 13.46 -12.33
N LEU A 67 1.22 12.92 -11.48
CA LEU A 67 0.57 13.67 -10.42
C LEU A 67 1.37 13.60 -9.14
N PHE A 68 1.68 14.73 -8.53
CA PHE A 68 2.38 14.78 -7.25
C PHE A 68 1.48 14.33 -6.10
N VAL A 69 2.01 13.45 -5.23
CA VAL A 69 1.33 12.97 -4.02
C VAL A 69 2.17 13.34 -2.81
N GLY A 70 1.64 14.22 -1.98
CA GLY A 70 2.31 14.66 -0.76
C GLY A 70 2.39 13.54 0.29
N ARG A 71 3.34 13.67 1.23
CA ARG A 71 3.60 12.69 2.30
C ARG A 71 2.36 12.22 3.07
N ASN A 72 1.45 13.15 3.34
CA ASN A 72 0.23 12.88 4.11
C ASN A 72 -0.88 12.22 3.26
N ASP A 73 -0.70 12.18 1.95
CA ASP A 73 -1.68 11.73 0.97
C ASP A 73 -1.30 10.40 0.30
N VAL A 74 -0.17 9.80 0.69
CA VAL A 74 0.34 8.51 0.16
C VAL A 74 -0.51 7.30 0.60
N ASN A 75 -1.27 7.42 1.68
CA ASN A 75 -2.18 6.39 2.22
C ASN A 75 -1.55 4.99 2.34
N HIS A 76 -0.29 4.92 2.78
CA HIS A 76 0.50 3.68 2.95
C HIS A 76 0.79 2.88 1.67
N ALA A 77 0.54 3.43 0.49
CA ALA A 77 0.96 2.82 -0.76
C ALA A 77 2.49 2.68 -0.79
N ILE A 78 2.96 1.59 -1.38
CA ILE A 78 4.38 1.32 -1.62
C ILE A 78 4.72 1.50 -3.10
N ASP A 79 5.99 1.58 -3.41
CA ASP A 79 6.45 1.80 -4.79
C ASP A 79 5.96 0.70 -5.74
N GLY A 80 5.38 1.10 -6.87
CA GLY A 80 4.81 0.23 -7.89
C GLY A 80 3.36 -0.19 -7.65
N ASP A 81 2.73 0.19 -6.52
CA ASP A 81 1.34 -0.15 -6.25
C ASP A 81 0.39 0.48 -7.28
N THR A 82 -0.62 -0.29 -7.64
CA THR A 82 -1.77 0.25 -8.38
C THR A 82 -2.73 0.89 -7.39
N VAL A 83 -2.99 2.18 -7.58
CA VAL A 83 -3.74 3.00 -6.63
C VAL A 83 -4.95 3.67 -7.27
N GLU A 84 -5.95 3.94 -6.44
CA GLU A 84 -7.06 4.83 -6.74
C GLU A 84 -6.78 6.20 -6.12
N ILE A 85 -6.92 7.25 -6.91
CA ILE A 85 -6.60 8.63 -6.49
C ILE A 85 -7.75 9.59 -6.76
N VAL A 86 -7.71 10.72 -6.08
CA VAL A 86 -8.48 11.93 -6.42
C VAL A 86 -7.53 13.09 -6.66
N ILE A 87 -7.82 13.91 -7.66
CA ILE A 87 -7.06 15.14 -7.91
C ILE A 87 -7.49 16.16 -6.84
N THR A 88 -6.52 16.66 -6.08
CA THR A 88 -6.73 17.68 -5.05
C THR A 88 -6.42 19.08 -5.54
N LYS A 89 -5.53 19.20 -6.55
CA LYS A 89 -5.17 20.46 -7.17
C LYS A 89 -4.85 20.24 -8.64
N VAL A 90 -5.41 21.08 -9.49
CA VAL A 90 -5.14 21.08 -10.94
C VAL A 90 -3.84 21.83 -11.20
N ALA A 91 -3.06 21.37 -12.20
CA ALA A 91 -1.87 22.06 -12.65
C ALA A 91 -2.21 23.50 -13.12
N ASP A 92 -1.39 24.46 -12.71
CA ASP A 92 -1.46 25.84 -13.20
C ASP A 92 -0.17 26.15 -13.97
N ARG A 93 -0.23 26.03 -15.30
CA ARG A 93 0.91 26.26 -16.18
C ARG A 93 1.44 27.69 -16.09
N ASN A 94 0.58 28.67 -15.77
CA ASN A 94 1.01 30.07 -15.63
C ASN A 94 1.84 30.29 -14.37
N LYS A 95 1.63 29.48 -13.34
CA LYS A 95 2.37 29.51 -12.07
C LYS A 95 3.43 28.42 -11.98
N GLY A 96 3.57 27.55 -12.98
CA GLY A 96 4.51 26.44 -12.97
C GLY A 96 4.23 25.41 -11.85
N THR A 97 2.97 25.28 -11.40
CA THR A 97 2.60 24.32 -10.36
C THR A 97 2.09 23.02 -10.98
N ALA A 98 2.65 21.88 -10.52
CA ALA A 98 2.20 20.56 -10.91
C ALA A 98 0.81 20.26 -10.32
N ALA A 99 0.10 19.34 -10.95
CA ALA A 99 -1.13 18.80 -10.39
C ALA A 99 -0.81 17.94 -9.15
N GLU A 100 -1.69 18.01 -8.15
CA GLU A 100 -1.57 17.25 -6.91
C GLU A 100 -2.72 16.25 -6.77
N ALA A 101 -2.41 15.08 -6.26
CA ALA A 101 -3.37 14.03 -6.01
C ALA A 101 -3.24 13.46 -4.59
N LYS A 102 -4.29 12.77 -4.17
CA LYS A 102 -4.33 12.00 -2.94
C LYS A 102 -4.73 10.57 -3.25
N ILE A 103 -3.99 9.61 -2.71
CA ILE A 103 -4.34 8.20 -2.78
C ILE A 103 -5.48 7.93 -1.79
N ILE A 104 -6.58 7.41 -2.30
CA ILE A 104 -7.75 7.04 -1.50
C ILE A 104 -7.78 5.55 -1.19
N ASP A 105 -7.27 4.72 -2.11
CA ASP A 105 -7.17 3.27 -1.90
C ASP A 105 -6.00 2.67 -2.67
N VAL A 106 -5.50 1.52 -2.20
CA VAL A 106 -4.53 0.68 -2.90
C VAL A 106 -5.29 -0.50 -3.51
N LEU A 107 -5.40 -0.51 -4.83
CA LEU A 107 -6.17 -1.51 -5.56
C LEU A 107 -5.40 -2.82 -5.72
N GLU A 108 -4.08 -2.73 -5.92
CA GLU A 108 -3.20 -3.88 -6.03
C GLU A 108 -1.80 -3.51 -5.55
N HIS A 109 -1.25 -4.36 -4.68
CA HIS A 109 0.13 -4.23 -4.24
C HIS A 109 1.11 -4.83 -5.25
N SER A 110 2.19 -4.11 -5.51
CA SER A 110 3.25 -4.52 -6.43
C SER A 110 4.11 -5.65 -5.87
N ILE A 111 4.33 -5.65 -4.55
CA ILE A 111 5.19 -6.62 -3.86
C ILE A 111 4.31 -7.61 -3.11
N LYS A 112 4.31 -8.87 -3.54
CA LYS A 112 3.51 -9.97 -2.93
C LYS A 112 4.40 -10.96 -2.17
N THR A 113 5.64 -11.13 -2.62
CA THR A 113 6.63 -12.04 -2.02
C THR A 113 7.95 -11.33 -1.79
N VAL A 114 8.69 -11.76 -0.80
CA VAL A 114 10.02 -11.24 -0.50
C VAL A 114 10.94 -12.40 -0.11
N VAL A 115 12.20 -12.29 -0.52
CA VAL A 115 13.27 -13.19 -0.08
C VAL A 115 14.25 -12.42 0.79
N GLY A 116 14.72 -13.04 1.85
CA GLY A 116 15.72 -12.46 2.72
C GLY A 116 16.03 -13.30 3.95
N GLN A 117 17.11 -12.97 4.61
CA GLN A 117 17.52 -13.65 5.83
C GLN A 117 16.61 -13.30 7.00
N ILE A 118 16.20 -14.33 7.75
CA ILE A 118 15.48 -14.15 9.00
C ILE A 118 16.43 -13.66 10.10
N VAL A 119 15.96 -12.69 10.89
CA VAL A 119 16.57 -12.27 12.16
C VAL A 119 15.59 -12.62 13.25
N LEU A 120 15.97 -13.55 14.14
CA LEU A 120 15.10 -13.95 15.23
C LEU A 120 14.84 -12.78 16.19
N ASP A 121 13.62 -12.66 16.71
CA ASP A 121 13.22 -11.57 17.60
C ASP A 121 12.38 -12.12 18.76
N GLU A 122 13.01 -12.27 19.92
CA GLU A 122 12.36 -12.75 21.14
C GLU A 122 11.49 -11.68 21.80
N GLU A 123 11.71 -10.40 21.50
CA GLU A 123 10.94 -9.30 22.07
C GLU A 123 9.50 -9.27 21.55
N LYS A 124 9.26 -9.86 20.40
CA LYS A 124 7.94 -9.97 19.79
C LYS A 124 7.48 -11.43 19.66
N PRO A 125 7.08 -12.08 20.76
CA PRO A 125 6.80 -13.53 20.80
C PRO A 125 5.67 -13.99 19.87
N LYS A 126 4.90 -13.09 19.27
CA LYS A 126 3.89 -13.39 18.26
C LYS A 126 4.51 -13.82 16.94
N TYR A 127 5.72 -13.37 16.65
CA TYR A 127 6.45 -13.63 15.40
C TYR A 127 7.67 -14.52 15.67
N ALA A 128 8.20 -15.15 14.63
CA ALA A 128 9.47 -15.85 14.72
C ALA A 128 10.65 -14.87 14.72
N GLY A 129 10.48 -13.77 14.01
CA GLY A 129 11.47 -12.74 13.83
C GLY A 129 11.04 -11.81 12.71
N TYR A 130 12.01 -11.16 12.06
CA TYR A 130 11.77 -10.26 10.95
C TYR A 130 12.80 -10.44 9.84
N ILE A 131 12.44 -10.02 8.63
CA ILE A 131 13.32 -9.91 7.48
C ILE A 131 13.56 -8.42 7.22
N ARG A 132 14.82 -8.07 6.96
CA ARG A 132 15.20 -6.80 6.35
C ARG A 132 15.39 -7.05 4.86
N SER A 133 14.51 -6.51 4.04
CA SER A 133 14.61 -6.66 2.61
C SER A 133 15.81 -5.90 2.06
N LYS A 134 16.52 -6.49 1.10
CA LYS A 134 17.50 -5.79 0.27
C LYS A 134 16.83 -4.98 -0.86
N ASN A 135 15.53 -5.18 -1.08
CA ASN A 135 14.74 -4.41 -2.02
C ASN A 135 14.57 -2.97 -1.51
N GLN A 136 15.11 -2.00 -2.24
CA GLN A 136 15.07 -0.58 -1.87
C GLN A 136 13.65 0.01 -1.84
N LYS A 137 12.68 -0.67 -2.43
CA LYS A 137 11.25 -0.31 -2.39
C LYS A 137 10.61 -0.57 -1.01
N ILE A 138 11.27 -1.38 -0.17
CA ILE A 138 10.78 -1.75 1.16
C ILE A 138 11.72 -1.18 2.21
N SER A 139 11.26 -0.17 2.93
CA SER A 139 12.01 0.45 4.03
C SER A 139 11.59 -0.07 5.42
N GLN A 140 10.44 -0.74 5.51
CA GLN A 140 9.88 -1.25 6.75
C GLN A 140 10.34 -2.68 7.02
N LEU A 141 10.29 -3.10 8.29
CA LEU A 141 10.53 -4.48 8.68
C LEU A 141 9.39 -5.39 8.21
N ILE A 142 9.73 -6.62 7.87
CA ILE A 142 8.78 -7.67 7.50
C ILE A 142 8.77 -8.71 8.62
N TYR A 143 7.79 -8.66 9.52
CA TYR A 143 7.63 -9.64 10.58
C TYR A 143 7.09 -10.95 10.03
N VAL A 144 7.78 -12.05 10.39
CA VAL A 144 7.47 -13.40 9.91
C VAL A 144 6.65 -14.13 10.98
N LYS A 145 5.48 -14.63 10.61
CA LYS A 145 4.68 -15.49 11.47
C LYS A 145 5.47 -16.75 11.84
N LYS A 146 5.24 -17.28 13.03
CA LYS A 146 5.89 -18.53 13.45
C LYS A 146 5.52 -19.67 12.52
N PRO A 147 6.49 -20.26 11.79
CA PRO A 147 6.24 -21.46 11.00
C PRO A 147 6.18 -22.70 11.88
N ALA A 148 5.77 -23.83 11.29
CA ALA A 148 5.81 -25.11 11.99
C ALA A 148 7.22 -25.66 12.18
N ILE A 149 8.18 -25.20 11.36
CA ILE A 149 9.60 -25.54 11.45
C ILE A 149 10.31 -24.64 12.45
N GLN A 150 11.34 -25.16 13.12
CA GLN A 150 12.23 -24.37 13.95
C GLN A 150 13.19 -23.61 13.06
N LEU A 151 13.38 -22.32 13.35
CA LEU A 151 14.34 -21.45 12.64
C LEU A 151 15.53 -21.17 13.57
N GLU A 152 16.74 -21.12 12.97
CA GLU A 152 18.01 -20.89 13.68
C GLU A 152 18.55 -19.47 13.46
N GLY A 153 17.97 -18.69 12.53
CA GLY A 153 18.37 -17.32 12.23
C GLY A 153 19.39 -17.19 11.09
N THR A 154 19.76 -18.31 10.48
CA THR A 154 20.68 -18.35 9.32
C THR A 154 19.95 -18.57 7.99
N GLU A 155 18.65 -18.89 8.06
CA GLU A 155 17.86 -19.24 6.89
C GLU A 155 17.57 -18.02 6.03
N ILE A 156 17.63 -18.23 4.73
CA ILE A 156 17.08 -17.35 3.72
C ILE A 156 15.67 -17.85 3.40
N LEU A 157 14.69 -17.05 3.69
CA LEU A 157 13.27 -17.40 3.56
C LEU A 157 12.64 -16.70 2.37
N LYS A 158 11.81 -17.43 1.61
CA LYS A 158 10.81 -16.85 0.73
C LYS A 158 9.52 -16.71 1.52
N VAL A 159 9.04 -15.49 1.66
CA VAL A 159 7.83 -15.18 2.43
C VAL A 159 6.79 -14.50 1.54
N GLU A 160 5.53 -14.79 1.79
CA GLU A 160 4.39 -14.10 1.18
C GLU A 160 3.84 -13.08 2.14
N ILE A 161 3.57 -11.88 1.64
CA ILE A 161 3.05 -10.77 2.43
C ILE A 161 1.55 -10.99 2.70
N ASP A 162 1.18 -11.08 3.97
CA ASP A 162 -0.21 -11.20 4.41
C ASP A 162 -0.82 -9.87 4.80
N GLN A 163 0.01 -8.96 5.36
CA GLN A 163 -0.44 -7.64 5.80
C GLN A 163 0.58 -6.58 5.43
N TYR A 164 0.09 -5.50 4.84
CA TYR A 164 0.87 -4.33 4.46
C TYR A 164 0.85 -3.28 5.56
N PRO A 165 1.82 -2.35 5.58
CA PRO A 165 1.81 -1.22 6.49
C PRO A 165 0.48 -0.47 6.45
N SER A 166 0.05 0.03 7.60
CA SER A 166 -1.22 0.72 7.75
C SER A 166 -1.13 1.78 8.85
N ARG A 167 -2.21 2.52 9.09
CA ARG A 167 -2.30 3.45 10.22
C ARG A 167 -2.12 2.78 11.59
N LYS A 168 -2.35 1.46 11.69
CA LYS A 168 -2.23 0.71 12.94
C LYS A 168 -0.81 0.22 13.21
N HIS A 169 -0.05 -0.07 12.15
CA HIS A 169 1.32 -0.57 12.26
C HIS A 169 2.12 -0.23 11.01
N ASN A 170 3.36 0.20 11.20
CA ASN A 170 4.27 0.58 10.11
C ASN A 170 5.26 -0.56 9.80
N TYR A 171 4.72 -1.78 9.60
CA TYR A 171 5.50 -2.95 9.23
C TYR A 171 4.63 -3.93 8.43
N PHE A 172 5.29 -4.81 7.68
CA PHE A 172 4.65 -5.92 6.99
C PHE A 172 4.51 -7.12 7.92
N VAL A 173 3.54 -7.99 7.63
CA VAL A 173 3.45 -9.32 8.23
C VAL A 173 3.42 -10.33 7.10
N ALA A 174 4.22 -11.40 7.23
CA ALA A 174 4.38 -12.40 6.18
C ALA A 174 4.35 -13.83 6.73
N THR A 175 4.03 -14.77 5.86
CA THR A 175 4.06 -16.21 6.11
C THR A 175 5.18 -16.84 5.28
N VAL A 176 5.95 -17.76 5.91
CA VAL A 176 6.98 -18.53 5.21
C VAL A 176 6.35 -19.42 4.16
N ARG A 177 6.85 -19.34 2.93
CA ARG A 177 6.48 -20.21 1.82
C ARG A 177 7.53 -21.27 1.56
N ASP A 178 8.82 -20.88 1.63
CA ASP A 178 9.93 -21.80 1.39
C ASP A 178 11.18 -21.35 2.16
N VAL A 179 12.10 -22.30 2.39
CA VAL A 179 13.48 -22.06 2.84
C VAL A 179 14.36 -22.20 1.63
N VAL A 180 14.86 -21.08 1.12
CA VAL A 180 15.66 -21.01 -0.12
C VAL A 180 17.06 -21.55 0.11
N GLY A 181 17.62 -21.37 1.32
CA GLY A 181 18.94 -21.80 1.72
C GLY A 181 19.36 -21.17 3.03
N HIS A 182 20.66 -21.22 3.31
CA HIS A 182 21.26 -20.59 4.49
C HIS A 182 22.23 -19.48 4.08
N ALA A 183 22.42 -18.49 4.93
CA ALA A 183 23.28 -17.32 4.65
C ALA A 183 24.74 -17.69 4.35
N THR A 184 25.17 -18.88 4.75
CA THR A 184 26.52 -19.41 4.51
C THR A 184 26.65 -20.20 3.21
N ASP A 185 25.54 -20.45 2.51
CA ASP A 185 25.56 -21.27 1.29
C ASP A 185 26.25 -20.51 0.13
N PRO A 186 27.10 -21.21 -0.67
CA PRO A 186 27.69 -20.57 -1.81
C PRO A 186 26.67 -20.08 -2.82
N GLY A 187 26.81 -18.82 -3.25
CA GLY A 187 25.94 -18.22 -4.26
C GLY A 187 24.59 -17.69 -3.76
N ILE A 188 24.30 -17.79 -2.46
CA ILE A 188 23.05 -17.28 -1.87
C ILE A 188 22.88 -15.78 -2.09
N ASP A 189 23.97 -15.01 -2.09
CA ASP A 189 23.96 -13.57 -2.35
C ASP A 189 23.38 -13.24 -3.73
N VAL A 190 23.66 -14.09 -4.73
CA VAL A 190 23.15 -13.92 -6.08
C VAL A 190 21.65 -14.19 -6.12
N LEU A 191 21.19 -15.23 -5.41
CA LEU A 191 19.75 -15.54 -5.31
C LEU A 191 18.97 -14.43 -4.63
N GLU A 192 19.49 -13.86 -3.53
CA GLU A 192 18.83 -12.73 -2.86
C GLU A 192 18.72 -11.50 -3.76
N VAL A 193 19.76 -11.23 -4.57
CA VAL A 193 19.75 -10.10 -5.53
C VAL A 193 18.74 -10.35 -6.65
N LEU A 194 18.72 -11.54 -7.24
CA LEU A 194 17.80 -11.87 -8.33
C LEU A 194 16.35 -11.81 -7.87
N GLU A 195 16.03 -12.35 -6.71
CA GLU A 195 14.68 -12.28 -6.12
C GLU A 195 14.30 -10.84 -5.74
N SER A 196 15.26 -10.00 -5.33
CA SER A 196 15.00 -8.59 -5.02
C SER A 196 14.67 -7.74 -6.25
N MET A 197 14.99 -8.25 -7.45
CA MET A 197 14.76 -7.57 -8.72
C MET A 197 13.48 -8.02 -9.44
N ASP A 198 12.64 -8.87 -8.80
CA ASP A 198 11.46 -9.51 -9.42
C ASP A 198 11.78 -10.29 -10.72
N ILE A 199 13.05 -10.67 -10.93
CA ILE A 199 13.50 -11.33 -12.16
C ILE A 199 13.19 -12.83 -12.16
N VAL A 200 12.80 -13.38 -11.02
CA VAL A 200 12.63 -14.83 -10.83
C VAL A 200 11.17 -15.22 -10.70
N SER A 201 10.37 -14.94 -11.71
CA SER A 201 9.07 -15.62 -11.81
C SER A 201 9.10 -16.89 -12.68
N GLU A 202 10.12 -17.11 -13.49
CA GLU A 202 10.23 -18.29 -14.36
C GLU A 202 11.68 -18.72 -14.58
N PHE A 203 12.26 -19.48 -13.64
CA PHE A 203 13.37 -20.34 -14.03
C PHE A 203 12.80 -21.54 -14.82
N PRO A 204 13.38 -21.87 -15.98
CA PRO A 204 13.04 -23.13 -16.66
C PRO A 204 13.25 -24.32 -15.71
N GLU A 205 12.37 -25.31 -15.78
CA GLU A 205 12.37 -26.52 -14.93
C GLU A 205 13.73 -27.23 -14.85
N GLU A 206 14.61 -27.02 -15.84
CA GLU A 206 15.97 -27.57 -15.89
C GLU A 206 16.91 -27.06 -14.80
N GLN A 207 16.72 -25.83 -14.29
CA GLN A 207 17.55 -25.29 -13.19
C GLN A 207 17.02 -25.71 -11.82
N ASN A 208 15.72 -25.96 -11.69
CA ASN A 208 15.14 -26.60 -10.50
C ASN A 208 15.67 -28.01 -10.28
N HIS A 209 16.08 -28.70 -11.35
CA HIS A 209 16.67 -30.04 -11.28
C HIS A 209 18.10 -30.00 -10.69
N LEU A 210 18.88 -28.97 -10.95
CA LEU A 210 20.22 -28.77 -10.36
C LEU A 210 20.15 -28.48 -8.85
N ILE A 211 19.19 -27.66 -8.41
CA ILE A 211 18.95 -27.35 -7.00
C ILE A 211 18.44 -28.60 -6.28
N SER A 212 17.56 -29.37 -6.91
CA SER A 212 17.02 -30.63 -6.39
C SER A 212 18.09 -31.73 -6.29
N MET A 213 19.02 -31.81 -7.25
CA MET A 213 20.14 -32.76 -7.22
C MET A 213 21.18 -32.42 -6.14
N HIS A 214 21.38 -31.14 -5.85
CA HIS A 214 22.25 -30.71 -4.74
C HIS A 214 21.65 -31.04 -3.37
N ARG A 215 20.32 -31.00 -3.25
CA ARG A 215 19.58 -31.38 -2.04
C ARG A 215 19.68 -32.90 -1.76
N LEU A 216 19.63 -33.74 -2.80
CA LEU A 216 19.80 -35.19 -2.70
C LEU A 216 21.24 -35.66 -2.42
N ALA A 217 22.25 -34.83 -2.74
CA ALA A 217 23.65 -35.14 -2.49
C ALA A 217 24.10 -34.84 -1.03
N LEU A 218 23.28 -34.12 -0.26
CA LEU A 218 23.54 -33.82 1.16
C LEU A 218 22.83 -34.77 2.12
N GLU A 219 22.02 -35.74 1.60
CA GLU A 219 21.34 -36.77 2.42
C GLU A 219 22.04 -38.14 2.35
N LEU A 220 23.24 -38.26 1.75
CA LEU A 220 24.12 -39.44 1.76
C LEU A 220 25.40 -39.16 2.54
#